data_4b812cee27d0c771d587b664c00fc29b
#
_entry.id   4b812cee27d0c771d587b664c00fc29b
#
_cell.length_a   1.000
_cell.length_b   1.000
_cell.length_c   1.000
_cell.angle_alpha   90.00
_cell.angle_beta   90.00
_cell.angle_gamma   90.00
#
_symmetry.space_group_name_H-M   'P 1'
#
loop_
_entity.id
_entity.type
_entity.pdbx_description
1 polymer ?
#
loop_
_entity_poly.entity_id
_entity_poly.type
_entity_poly.pdbx_seq_one_letter_code
_entity_poly.pdbx_strand_id
1 'polypeptide(L)'
;MKKQGLQWAFSMLGGLLLLFVLGPVLGLMFSSSPMKLFETAKDPEVKNSIMLTLGTSMAGTLLFALAAIPFSWILARYQFPLKKLVTAVIDLPVVIPHSAAGIAILGFISRDTWLGKAGSLAGFNFIGHPAGIMLAMAFVSLPYLINAARDGFLGVPERLEKAALTLGASPTRVFFTVSLPLAWKNILSGLIPVSYTHLTLPTNREV
;
A
#
# COMPACT_ATOMS: atom_id res chain seq x y z
N MET A 1 -39.88 4.55 -21.45
CA MET A 1 -39.28 3.36 -22.10
C MET A 1 -37.78 3.48 -22.41
N LYS A 2 -37.19 4.66 -22.72
CA LYS A 2 -35.75 4.79 -23.06
C LYS A 2 -34.77 4.56 -21.86
N LYS A 3 -35.19 4.83 -20.61
CA LYS A 3 -34.31 4.66 -19.42
C LYS A 3 -34.02 3.18 -19.09
N GLN A 4 -34.97 2.29 -19.30
CA GLN A 4 -34.79 0.86 -19.03
C GLN A 4 -33.77 0.19 -19.96
N GLY A 5 -33.79 0.54 -21.27
CA GLY A 5 -32.81 -0.01 -22.22
C GLY A 5 -31.35 0.35 -21.88
N LEU A 6 -31.13 1.60 -21.42
CA LEU A 6 -29.80 2.05 -20.99
C LEU A 6 -29.32 1.32 -19.73
N GLN A 7 -30.23 1.10 -18.77
CA GLN A 7 -29.91 0.35 -17.55
C GLN A 7 -29.53 -1.10 -17.87
N TRP A 8 -30.29 -1.76 -18.76
CA TRP A 8 -29.97 -3.12 -19.21
C TRP A 8 -28.61 -3.20 -19.91
N ALA A 9 -28.30 -2.24 -20.80
CA ALA A 9 -27.03 -2.19 -21.49
C ALA A 9 -25.86 -2.01 -20.50
N PHE A 10 -25.98 -1.12 -19.50
CA PHE A 10 -24.95 -0.93 -18.49
C PHE A 10 -24.82 -2.12 -17.54
N SER A 11 -25.92 -2.79 -17.19
CA SER A 11 -25.87 -4.01 -16.38
C SER A 11 -25.17 -5.15 -17.13
N MET A 12 -25.42 -5.32 -18.43
CA MET A 12 -24.74 -6.31 -19.26
C MET A 12 -23.24 -6.02 -19.38
N LEU A 13 -22.86 -4.77 -19.62
CA LEU A 13 -21.44 -4.35 -19.64
C LEU A 13 -20.77 -4.59 -18.28
N GLY A 14 -21.43 -4.24 -17.18
CA GLY A 14 -20.94 -4.49 -15.84
C GLY A 14 -20.78 -5.99 -15.54
N GLY A 15 -21.76 -6.80 -15.98
CA GLY A 15 -21.68 -8.27 -15.86
C GLY A 15 -20.52 -8.87 -16.66
N LEU A 16 -20.28 -8.36 -17.86
CA LEU A 16 -19.16 -8.79 -18.71
C LEU A 16 -17.80 -8.44 -18.07
N LEU A 17 -17.68 -7.24 -17.52
CA LEU A 17 -16.47 -6.82 -16.78
C LEU A 17 -16.24 -7.67 -15.53
N LEU A 18 -17.29 -7.94 -14.77
CA LEU A 18 -17.19 -8.84 -13.60
C LEU A 18 -16.76 -10.24 -14.01
N LEU A 19 -17.32 -10.78 -15.09
CA LEU A 19 -16.96 -12.10 -15.61
C LEU A 19 -15.50 -12.12 -16.10
N PHE A 20 -15.03 -11.05 -16.73
CA PHE A 20 -13.64 -10.91 -17.16
C PHE A 20 -12.67 -10.90 -15.96
N VAL A 21 -13.04 -10.27 -14.85
CA VAL A 21 -12.21 -10.23 -13.62
C VAL A 21 -12.31 -11.53 -12.84
N LEU A 22 -13.52 -12.07 -12.67
CA LEU A 22 -13.75 -13.28 -11.88
C LEU A 22 -13.37 -14.55 -12.63
N GLY A 23 -13.47 -14.58 -13.96
CA GLY A 23 -13.21 -15.76 -14.78
C GLY A 23 -11.83 -16.40 -14.53
N PRO A 24 -10.72 -15.64 -14.61
CA PRO A 24 -9.39 -16.19 -14.33
C PRO A 24 -9.24 -16.70 -12.88
N VAL A 25 -9.83 -15.99 -11.91
CA VAL A 25 -9.76 -16.36 -10.49
C VAL A 25 -10.53 -17.66 -10.24
N LEU A 26 -11.75 -17.77 -10.78
CA LEU A 26 -12.55 -18.99 -10.71
C LEU A 26 -11.88 -20.13 -11.47
N GLY A 27 -11.31 -19.86 -12.65
CA GLY A 27 -10.55 -20.85 -13.42
C GLY A 27 -9.39 -21.42 -12.61
N LEU A 28 -8.64 -20.58 -11.89
CA LEU A 28 -7.57 -21.04 -11.00
C LEU A 28 -8.10 -21.88 -9.83
N MET A 29 -9.21 -21.49 -9.24
CA MET A 29 -9.85 -22.25 -8.15
C MET A 29 -10.33 -23.63 -8.62
N PHE A 30 -10.94 -23.72 -9.79
CA PHE A 30 -11.45 -24.98 -10.34
C PHE A 30 -10.35 -25.88 -10.92
N SER A 31 -9.21 -25.32 -11.32
CA SER A 31 -8.06 -26.10 -11.78
C SER A 31 -7.26 -26.74 -10.64
N SER A 32 -7.42 -26.25 -9.41
CA SER A 32 -6.74 -26.77 -8.23
C SER A 32 -7.61 -27.81 -7.53
N SER A 33 -7.04 -29.00 -7.25
CA SER A 33 -7.74 -30.00 -6.44
C SER A 33 -7.93 -29.48 -5.00
N PRO A 34 -9.16 -29.49 -4.44
CA PRO A 34 -9.41 -29.05 -3.06
C PRO A 34 -8.54 -29.78 -2.04
N MET A 35 -8.25 -31.06 -2.30
CA MET A 35 -7.41 -31.88 -1.42
C MET A 35 -5.97 -31.39 -1.40
N LYS A 36 -5.39 -31.05 -2.56
CA LYS A 36 -4.04 -30.49 -2.65
C LYS A 36 -3.95 -29.12 -1.98
N LEU A 37 -4.97 -28.27 -2.12
CA LEU A 37 -5.02 -26.99 -1.41
C LEU A 37 -5.02 -27.17 0.11
N PHE A 38 -5.75 -28.19 0.61
CA PHE A 38 -5.82 -28.47 2.04
C PHE A 38 -4.51 -29.06 2.58
N GLU A 39 -3.83 -29.91 1.80
CA GLU A 39 -2.50 -30.44 2.12
C GLU A 39 -1.46 -29.31 2.15
N THR A 40 -1.44 -28.47 1.13
CA THR A 40 -0.53 -27.30 1.06
C THR A 40 -0.77 -26.32 2.22
N ALA A 41 -2.03 -26.08 2.61
CA ALA A 41 -2.36 -25.20 3.73
C ALA A 41 -1.90 -25.76 5.09
N LYS A 42 -1.72 -27.08 5.21
CA LYS A 42 -1.19 -27.73 6.42
C LYS A 42 0.34 -27.76 6.48
N ASP A 43 1.01 -27.48 5.35
CA ASP A 43 2.46 -27.49 5.28
C ASP A 43 3.03 -26.39 6.19
N PRO A 44 3.89 -26.76 7.18
CA PRO A 44 4.51 -25.78 8.08
C PRO A 44 5.34 -24.71 7.35
N GLU A 45 6.00 -25.06 6.23
CA GLU A 45 6.79 -24.09 5.46
C GLU A 45 5.90 -23.05 4.80
N VAL A 46 4.76 -23.46 4.23
CA VAL A 46 3.77 -22.57 3.63
C VAL A 46 3.17 -21.64 4.70
N LYS A 47 2.78 -22.20 5.84
CA LYS A 47 2.25 -21.42 6.96
C LYS A 47 3.27 -20.38 7.47
N ASN A 48 4.52 -20.79 7.66
CA ASN A 48 5.59 -19.89 8.11
C ASN A 48 5.86 -18.79 7.07
N SER A 49 5.87 -19.12 5.78
CA SER A 49 6.04 -18.13 4.70
C SER A 49 4.90 -17.11 4.66
N ILE A 50 3.66 -17.56 4.83
CA ILE A 50 2.50 -16.67 4.92
C ILE A 50 2.61 -15.76 6.14
N MET A 51 2.91 -16.31 7.33
CA MET A 51 3.05 -15.53 8.56
C MET A 51 4.20 -14.53 8.48
N LEU A 52 5.33 -14.93 7.88
CA LEU A 52 6.45 -14.04 7.65
C LEU A 52 6.05 -12.88 6.73
N THR A 53 5.40 -13.17 5.61
CA THR A 53 4.97 -12.15 4.63
C THR A 53 3.95 -11.20 5.24
N LEU A 54 2.92 -11.72 5.92
CA LEU A 54 1.92 -10.90 6.60
C LEU A 54 2.55 -10.05 7.73
N GLY A 55 3.38 -10.65 8.56
CA GLY A 55 4.04 -9.97 9.67
C GLY A 55 4.97 -8.85 9.18
N THR A 56 5.79 -9.13 8.18
CA THR A 56 6.72 -8.14 7.61
C THR A 56 6.00 -7.02 6.88
N SER A 57 4.96 -7.34 6.10
CA SER A 57 4.18 -6.32 5.40
C SER A 57 3.43 -5.41 6.37
N MET A 58 2.81 -5.98 7.40
CA MET A 58 2.11 -5.19 8.41
C MET A 58 3.08 -4.32 9.22
N ALA A 59 4.20 -4.88 9.67
CA ALA A 59 5.23 -4.12 10.38
C ALA A 59 5.82 -3.01 9.51
N GLY A 60 6.14 -3.29 8.24
CA GLY A 60 6.61 -2.28 7.28
C GLY A 60 5.58 -1.18 7.06
N THR A 61 4.33 -1.55 6.81
CA THR A 61 3.25 -0.58 6.60
C THR A 61 3.07 0.34 7.81
N LEU A 62 3.03 -0.19 9.02
CA LEU A 62 2.90 0.61 10.23
C LEU A 62 4.11 1.53 10.45
N LEU A 63 5.32 1.01 10.24
CA LEU A 63 6.54 1.81 10.37
C LEU A 63 6.55 3.00 9.40
N PHE A 64 6.27 2.74 8.13
CA PHE A 64 6.24 3.80 7.12
C PHE A 64 5.03 4.72 7.25
N ALA A 65 3.89 4.24 7.78
CA ALA A 65 2.71 5.07 8.04
C ALA A 65 3.00 6.20 9.04
N LEU A 66 3.90 5.97 10.01
CA LEU A 66 4.32 7.01 10.97
C LEU A 66 4.89 8.26 10.28
N ALA A 67 5.60 8.08 9.17
CA ALA A 67 6.13 9.19 8.38
C ALA A 67 5.16 9.63 7.26
N ALA A 68 4.51 8.67 6.61
CA ALA A 68 3.63 8.92 5.46
C ALA A 68 2.38 9.73 5.84
N ILE A 69 1.78 9.47 7.01
CA ILE A 69 0.56 10.15 7.43
C ILE A 69 0.81 11.65 7.71
N PRO A 70 1.80 12.06 8.53
CA PRO A 70 2.11 13.48 8.70
C PRO A 70 2.53 14.16 7.40
N PHE A 71 3.30 13.47 6.56
CA PHE A 71 3.69 13.99 5.26
C PHE A 71 2.50 14.22 4.33
N SER A 72 1.52 13.31 4.33
CA SER A 72 0.28 13.46 3.57
C SER A 72 -0.54 14.66 4.03
N TRP A 73 -0.55 14.97 5.33
CA TRP A 73 -1.18 16.16 5.86
C TRP A 73 -0.50 17.43 5.35
N ILE A 74 0.84 17.46 5.32
CA ILE A 74 1.60 18.57 4.72
C ILE A 74 1.22 18.73 3.24
N LEU A 75 1.17 17.64 2.49
CA LEU A 75 0.74 17.66 1.09
C LEU A 75 -0.70 18.15 0.91
N ALA A 76 -1.59 17.88 1.86
CA ALA A 76 -2.97 18.33 1.80
C ALA A 76 -3.11 19.84 2.09
N ARG A 77 -2.39 20.36 3.09
CA ARG A 77 -2.58 21.70 3.65
C ARG A 77 -1.67 22.78 3.07
N TYR A 78 -0.46 22.42 2.66
CA TYR A 78 0.51 23.43 2.24
C TYR A 78 0.71 23.42 0.72
N GLN A 79 0.91 24.65 0.19
CA GLN A 79 1.38 24.87 -1.17
C GLN A 79 2.84 25.30 -1.10
N PHE A 80 3.71 24.58 -1.78
CA PHE A 80 5.13 24.87 -1.84
C PHE A 80 5.67 24.66 -3.26
N PRO A 81 6.77 25.32 -3.63
CA PRO A 81 7.40 25.11 -4.92
C PRO A 81 7.76 23.61 -5.06
N LEU A 82 7.67 23.08 -6.27
CA LEU A 82 7.94 21.67 -6.59
C LEU A 82 6.95 20.65 -6.00
N LYS A 83 5.84 21.04 -5.37
CA LYS A 83 4.83 20.11 -4.85
C LYS A 83 4.37 19.10 -5.93
N LYS A 84 4.16 19.56 -7.17
CA LYS A 84 3.79 18.70 -8.29
C LYS A 84 4.87 17.65 -8.60
N LEU A 85 6.14 18.04 -8.54
CA LEU A 85 7.26 17.14 -8.74
C LEU A 85 7.35 16.10 -7.62
N VAL A 86 7.21 16.53 -6.36
CA VAL A 86 7.18 15.63 -5.20
C VAL A 86 6.06 14.60 -5.33
N THR A 87 4.84 15.03 -5.71
CA THR A 87 3.72 14.12 -5.93
C THR A 87 4.00 13.14 -7.07
N ALA A 88 4.56 13.62 -8.18
CA ALA A 88 4.93 12.74 -9.31
C ALA A 88 6.00 11.71 -8.92
N VAL A 89 6.98 12.08 -8.12
CA VAL A 89 8.01 11.16 -7.60
C VAL A 89 7.39 10.11 -6.66
N ILE A 90 6.45 10.53 -5.81
CA ILE A 90 5.71 9.58 -4.94
C ILE A 90 4.95 8.55 -5.77
N ASP A 91 4.37 8.96 -6.89
CA ASP A 91 3.55 8.09 -7.74
C ASP A 91 4.37 7.22 -8.71
N LEU A 92 5.69 7.44 -8.83
CA LEU A 92 6.56 6.64 -9.70
C LEU A 92 6.45 5.12 -9.48
N PRO A 93 6.43 4.61 -8.24
CA PRO A 93 6.32 3.16 -8.02
C PRO A 93 5.05 2.52 -8.58
N VAL A 94 3.97 3.29 -8.73
CA VAL A 94 2.71 2.80 -9.29
C VAL A 94 2.80 2.59 -10.80
N VAL A 95 3.62 3.40 -11.48
CA VAL A 95 3.78 3.37 -12.93
C VAL A 95 4.83 2.33 -13.37
N ILE A 96 5.81 2.06 -12.51
CA ILE A 96 6.89 1.11 -12.80
C ILE A 96 6.37 -0.33 -12.68
N PRO A 97 6.66 -1.22 -13.66
CA PRO A 97 6.34 -2.64 -13.53
C PRO A 97 6.94 -3.24 -12.24
N HIS A 98 6.20 -4.10 -11.55
CA HIS A 98 6.61 -4.67 -10.25
C HIS A 98 7.97 -5.37 -10.31
N SER A 99 8.30 -6.04 -11.43
CA SER A 99 9.61 -6.65 -11.66
C SER A 99 10.74 -5.61 -11.68
N ALA A 100 10.52 -4.49 -12.36
CA ALA A 100 11.49 -3.40 -12.42
C ALA A 100 11.62 -2.68 -11.06
N ALA A 101 10.53 -2.52 -10.32
CA ALA A 101 10.54 -2.02 -8.95
C ALA A 101 11.37 -2.92 -8.03
N GLY A 102 11.23 -4.23 -8.15
CA GLY A 102 12.04 -5.21 -7.41
C GLY A 102 13.54 -5.07 -7.71
N ILE A 103 13.92 -4.95 -8.99
CA ILE A 103 15.33 -4.73 -9.40
C ILE A 103 15.87 -3.42 -8.84
N ALA A 104 15.08 -2.33 -8.91
CA ALA A 104 15.49 -1.04 -8.38
C ALA A 104 15.76 -1.11 -6.86
N ILE A 105 14.89 -1.76 -6.11
CA ILE A 105 15.07 -1.97 -4.66
C ILE A 105 16.29 -2.85 -4.38
N LEU A 106 16.46 -3.96 -5.11
CA LEU A 106 17.65 -4.81 -4.96
C LEU A 106 18.95 -4.01 -5.22
N GLY A 107 18.97 -3.16 -6.24
CA GLY A 107 20.09 -2.27 -6.48
C GLY A 107 20.33 -1.27 -5.35
N PHE A 108 19.28 -0.85 -4.66
CA PHE A 108 19.37 0.11 -3.56
C PHE A 108 19.83 -0.52 -2.23
N ILE A 109 19.44 -1.78 -1.97
CA ILE A 109 19.78 -2.52 -0.72
C ILE A 109 20.95 -3.49 -0.88
N SER A 110 21.59 -3.54 -2.05
CA SER A 110 22.75 -4.38 -2.33
C SER A 110 23.89 -4.11 -1.34
N ARG A 111 24.70 -5.13 -1.04
CA ARG A 111 25.79 -5.07 -0.05
C ARG A 111 26.81 -3.95 -0.33
N ASP A 112 26.98 -3.57 -1.60
CA ASP A 112 27.94 -2.55 -2.01
C ASP A 112 27.42 -1.12 -1.85
N THR A 113 26.11 -0.96 -1.62
CA THR A 113 25.48 0.35 -1.43
C THR A 113 25.67 0.86 0.00
N TRP A 114 25.45 2.15 0.22
CA TRP A 114 25.53 2.74 1.54
C TRP A 114 24.50 2.12 2.53
N LEU A 115 23.29 1.81 2.03
CA LEU A 115 22.24 1.20 2.84
C LEU A 115 22.56 -0.26 3.16
N GLY A 116 23.07 -1.03 2.18
CA GLY A 116 23.51 -2.39 2.41
C GLY A 116 24.67 -2.47 3.41
N LYS A 117 25.62 -1.53 3.34
CA LYS A 117 26.71 -1.40 4.32
C LYS A 117 26.18 -1.05 5.72
N ALA A 118 25.22 -0.14 5.81
CA ALA A 118 24.57 0.18 7.09
C ALA A 118 23.88 -1.04 7.72
N GLY A 119 23.18 -1.86 6.90
CA GLY A 119 22.62 -3.13 7.35
C GLY A 119 23.67 -4.11 7.84
N SER A 120 24.79 -4.25 7.13
CA SER A 120 25.88 -5.14 7.53
C SER A 120 26.54 -4.70 8.84
N LEU A 121 26.67 -3.39 9.10
CA LEU A 121 27.12 -2.84 10.37
C LEU A 121 26.14 -3.14 11.52
N ALA A 122 24.83 -3.20 11.21
CA ALA A 122 23.79 -3.59 12.16
C ALA A 122 23.66 -5.12 12.32
N GLY A 123 24.53 -5.91 11.69
CA GLY A 123 24.58 -7.36 11.83
C GLY A 123 23.63 -8.16 10.93
N PHE A 124 23.03 -7.54 9.91
CA PHE A 124 22.18 -8.26 8.97
C PHE A 124 22.36 -7.80 7.51
N ASN A 125 21.99 -8.66 6.56
CA ASN A 125 21.93 -8.32 5.15
C ASN A 125 20.47 -8.15 4.74
N PHE A 126 20.13 -7.08 4.02
CA PHE A 126 18.76 -6.86 3.53
C PHE A 126 18.31 -7.97 2.57
N ILE A 127 19.21 -8.48 1.72
CA ILE A 127 18.91 -9.56 0.76
C ILE A 127 18.72 -10.86 1.55
N GLY A 128 17.56 -11.48 1.39
CA GLY A 128 17.17 -12.68 2.14
C GLY A 128 16.71 -12.42 3.59
N HIS A 129 16.61 -11.17 4.00
CA HIS A 129 16.16 -10.77 5.35
C HIS A 129 14.76 -10.12 5.30
N PRO A 130 13.91 -10.30 6.33
CA PRO A 130 12.60 -9.67 6.42
C PRO A 130 12.62 -8.15 6.19
N ALA A 131 13.65 -7.46 6.64
CA ALA A 131 13.82 -6.02 6.42
C ALA A 131 13.88 -5.63 4.93
N GLY A 132 14.50 -6.46 4.09
CA GLY A 132 14.52 -6.25 2.64
C GLY A 132 13.11 -6.37 2.02
N ILE A 133 12.34 -7.36 2.48
CA ILE A 133 10.95 -7.53 2.08
C ILE A 133 10.13 -6.31 2.50
N MET A 134 10.30 -5.83 3.75
CA MET A 134 9.62 -4.63 4.25
C MET A 134 9.88 -3.40 3.38
N LEU A 135 11.15 -3.16 3.00
CA LEU A 135 11.52 -2.03 2.15
C LEU A 135 10.92 -2.14 0.75
N ALA A 136 10.99 -3.31 0.14
CA ALA A 136 10.43 -3.54 -1.20
C ALA A 136 8.91 -3.32 -1.21
N MET A 137 8.23 -3.85 -0.19
CA MET A 137 6.79 -3.70 -0.04
C MET A 137 6.38 -2.26 0.26
N ALA A 138 7.10 -1.58 1.15
CA ALA A 138 6.86 -0.17 1.44
C ALA A 138 7.01 0.69 0.17
N PHE A 139 8.03 0.46 -0.64
CA PHE A 139 8.25 1.21 -1.87
C PHE A 139 7.05 1.18 -2.81
N VAL A 140 6.45 0.01 -3.01
CA VAL A 140 5.28 -0.17 -3.89
C VAL A 140 4.00 0.36 -3.25
N SER A 141 3.86 0.27 -1.93
CA SER A 141 2.62 0.57 -1.22
C SER A 141 2.51 2.00 -0.71
N LEU A 142 3.64 2.69 -0.47
CA LEU A 142 3.66 4.07 0.03
C LEU A 142 2.82 5.05 -0.79
N PRO A 143 2.84 5.04 -2.14
CA PRO A 143 1.99 5.93 -2.94
C PRO A 143 0.51 5.80 -2.60
N TYR A 144 0.01 4.58 -2.45
CA TYR A 144 -1.40 4.33 -2.13
C TYR A 144 -1.77 4.89 -0.76
N LEU A 145 -0.92 4.67 0.24
CA LEU A 145 -1.14 5.20 1.58
C LEU A 145 -1.08 6.73 1.60
N ILE A 146 -0.06 7.32 0.97
CA ILE A 146 0.11 8.78 0.93
C ILE A 146 -1.06 9.44 0.22
N ASN A 147 -1.50 8.93 -0.91
CA ASN A 147 -2.62 9.48 -1.66
C ASN A 147 -3.94 9.33 -0.91
N ALA A 148 -4.25 8.16 -0.36
CA ALA A 148 -5.47 7.96 0.43
C ALA A 148 -5.50 8.84 1.69
N ALA A 149 -4.37 8.97 2.38
CA ALA A 149 -4.26 9.83 3.55
C ALA A 149 -4.40 11.32 3.16
N ARG A 150 -3.74 11.74 2.08
CA ARG A 150 -3.87 13.11 1.55
C ARG A 150 -5.32 13.44 1.19
N ASP A 151 -6.00 12.56 0.48
CA ASP A 151 -7.39 12.74 0.08
C ASP A 151 -8.31 12.74 1.31
N GLY A 152 -7.99 11.92 2.33
CA GLY A 152 -8.64 11.96 3.63
C GLY A 152 -8.51 13.33 4.30
N PHE A 153 -7.30 13.88 4.35
CA PHE A 153 -7.08 15.22 4.93
C PHE A 153 -7.73 16.33 4.10
N LEU A 154 -7.72 16.24 2.77
CA LEU A 154 -8.44 17.21 1.91
C LEU A 154 -9.95 17.21 2.18
N GLY A 155 -10.51 16.06 2.55
CA GLY A 155 -11.92 15.92 2.95
C GLY A 155 -12.26 16.58 4.31
N VAL A 156 -11.27 16.87 5.18
CA VAL A 156 -11.47 17.55 6.44
C VAL A 156 -11.60 19.05 6.21
N PRO A 157 -12.73 19.69 6.59
CA PRO A 157 -12.90 21.12 6.40
C PRO A 157 -11.86 21.93 7.21
N GLU A 158 -11.08 22.77 6.53
CA GLU A 158 -10.05 23.62 7.17
C GLU A 158 -10.61 24.52 8.29
N ARG A 159 -11.88 24.88 8.20
CA ARG A 159 -12.56 25.70 9.23
C ARG A 159 -12.52 25.06 10.62
N LEU A 160 -12.52 23.71 10.70
CA LEU A 160 -12.45 23.01 12.00
C LEU A 160 -11.05 23.12 12.59
N GLU A 161 -10.01 23.01 11.78
CA GLU A 161 -8.62 23.21 12.20
C GLU A 161 -8.38 24.66 12.65
N LYS A 162 -8.87 25.64 11.87
CA LYS A 162 -8.78 27.08 12.18
C LYS A 162 -9.53 27.41 13.49
N ALA A 163 -10.73 26.85 13.70
CA ALA A 163 -11.48 27.03 14.94
C ALA A 163 -10.70 26.50 16.16
N ALA A 164 -10.10 25.31 16.05
CA ALA A 164 -9.30 24.76 17.14
C ALA A 164 -8.06 25.60 17.44
N LEU A 165 -7.39 26.15 16.41
CA LEU A 165 -6.26 27.08 16.58
C LEU A 165 -6.70 28.37 17.28
N THR A 166 -7.87 28.92 16.94
CA THR A 166 -8.41 30.15 17.56
C THR A 166 -8.73 29.92 19.05
N LEU A 167 -9.09 28.70 19.42
CA LEU A 167 -9.30 28.28 20.81
C LEU A 167 -7.98 27.99 21.56
N GLY A 168 -6.83 28.28 20.97
CA GLY A 168 -5.51 28.15 21.59
C GLY A 168 -4.89 26.77 21.49
N ALA A 169 -5.41 25.86 20.65
CA ALA A 169 -4.77 24.58 20.41
C ALA A 169 -3.50 24.75 19.56
N SER A 170 -2.42 24.06 19.92
CA SER A 170 -1.20 24.04 19.09
C SER A 170 -1.45 23.28 17.76
N PRO A 171 -0.70 23.56 16.68
CA PRO A 171 -0.82 22.84 15.40
C PRO A 171 -0.72 21.32 15.55
N THR A 172 0.20 20.85 16.38
CA THR A 172 0.36 19.42 16.67
C THR A 172 -0.90 18.84 17.34
N ARG A 173 -1.48 19.58 18.30
CA ARG A 173 -2.72 19.16 18.96
C ARG A 173 -3.88 19.11 17.96
N VAL A 174 -4.01 20.11 17.10
CA VAL A 174 -5.03 20.12 16.02
C VAL A 174 -4.86 18.92 15.10
N PHE A 175 -3.63 18.58 14.71
CA PHE A 175 -3.38 17.40 13.89
C PHE A 175 -3.91 16.13 14.54
N PHE A 176 -3.55 15.84 15.79
CA PHE A 176 -3.94 14.59 16.45
C PHE A 176 -5.40 14.56 16.92
N THR A 177 -6.01 15.69 17.26
CA THR A 177 -7.37 15.73 17.84
C THR A 177 -8.46 16.08 16.83
N VAL A 178 -8.13 16.71 15.71
CA VAL A 178 -9.09 17.13 14.68
C VAL A 178 -8.81 16.47 13.36
N SER A 179 -7.64 16.75 12.75
CA SER A 179 -7.35 16.34 11.38
C SER A 179 -7.26 14.84 11.23
N LEU A 180 -6.45 14.17 12.04
CA LEU A 180 -6.21 12.74 11.97
C LEU A 180 -7.47 11.90 12.26
N PRO A 181 -8.25 12.17 13.33
CA PRO A 181 -9.48 11.40 13.59
C PRO A 181 -10.55 11.55 12.51
N LEU A 182 -10.66 12.73 11.91
CA LEU A 182 -11.63 12.96 10.84
C LEU A 182 -11.20 12.33 9.51
N ALA A 183 -9.90 12.27 9.21
CA ALA A 183 -9.34 11.62 8.04
C ALA A 183 -9.20 10.09 8.17
N TRP A 184 -9.35 9.53 9.37
CA TRP A 184 -8.99 8.16 9.71
C TRP A 184 -9.62 7.10 8.82
N LYS A 185 -10.89 7.25 8.45
CA LYS A 185 -11.59 6.29 7.57
C LYS A 185 -10.89 6.16 6.20
N ASN A 186 -10.47 7.28 5.62
CA ASN A 186 -9.78 7.28 4.33
C ASN A 186 -8.35 6.75 4.47
N ILE A 187 -7.68 7.05 5.58
CA ILE A 187 -6.34 6.51 5.88
C ILE A 187 -6.41 4.99 6.00
N LEU A 188 -7.39 4.45 6.72
CA LEU A 188 -7.62 3.01 6.81
C LEU A 188 -7.90 2.38 5.46
N SER A 189 -8.70 3.02 4.61
CA SER A 189 -8.96 2.52 3.26
C SER A 189 -7.70 2.45 2.40
N GLY A 190 -6.71 3.32 2.64
CA GLY A 190 -5.40 3.28 2.01
C GLY A 190 -4.46 2.22 2.61
N LEU A 191 -4.63 1.86 3.87
CA LEU A 191 -3.85 0.80 4.54
C LEU A 191 -4.28 -0.61 4.09
N ILE A 192 -5.55 -0.81 3.74
CA ILE A 192 -6.08 -2.11 3.32
C ILE A 192 -5.45 -2.63 2.02
N PRO A 193 -5.38 -1.87 0.91
CA PRO A 193 -4.71 -2.32 -0.32
C PRO A 193 -3.24 -2.65 -0.09
N VAL A 194 -2.57 -1.90 0.78
CA VAL A 194 -1.18 -2.14 1.18
C VAL A 194 -0.99 -3.54 1.76
N SER A 195 -1.94 -4.03 2.53
CA SER A 195 -1.91 -5.39 3.08
C SER A 195 -2.24 -6.47 2.04
N TYR A 196 -3.05 -6.15 1.02
CA TYR A 196 -3.49 -7.11 0.00
C TYR A 196 -2.52 -7.29 -1.17
N THR A 197 -1.86 -6.25 -1.64
CA THR A 197 -0.91 -6.33 -2.76
C THR A 197 0.29 -7.23 -2.45
N HIS A 198 0.49 -7.56 -1.19
CA HIS A 198 1.59 -8.40 -0.71
C HIS A 198 1.31 -9.90 -0.76
N LEU A 199 0.03 -10.30 -0.87
CA LEU A 199 -0.37 -11.71 -0.96
C LEU A 199 -0.25 -12.28 -2.38
N THR A 200 -0.09 -11.44 -3.40
CA THR A 200 -0.15 -11.84 -4.81
C THR A 200 1.19 -11.90 -5.53
N LEU A 201 2.31 -11.67 -4.84
CA LEU A 201 3.62 -11.90 -5.45
C LEU A 201 3.90 -13.41 -5.49
N PRO A 202 3.94 -14.04 -6.68
CA PRO A 202 4.37 -15.41 -6.78
C PRO A 202 5.83 -15.49 -6.33
N THR A 203 6.09 -16.23 -5.27
CA THR A 203 7.43 -16.73 -4.99
C THR A 203 7.74 -17.75 -6.10
N ASN A 204 8.27 -17.26 -7.22
CA ASN A 204 8.87 -18.13 -8.21
C ASN A 204 10.07 -18.81 -7.55
N ARG A 205 9.83 -19.99 -6.96
CA ARG A 205 10.82 -21.03 -6.86
C ARG A 205 10.65 -21.88 -8.12
N GLU A 206 11.23 -21.42 -9.21
CA GLU A 206 11.71 -22.28 -10.27
C GLU A 206 13.20 -21.97 -10.44
N VAL A 207 14.01 -22.79 -9.87
CA VAL A 207 15.17 -23.55 -10.39
C VAL A 207 15.64 -24.45 -9.26
#